data_c7e1a36bccfe03e2a3b564b8b44c3d2c
#
_entry.id   c7e1a36bccfe03e2a3b564b8b44c3d2c
#
_cell.length_a   1.000
_cell.length_b   1.000
_cell.length_c   1.000
_cell.angle_alpha   90.00
_cell.angle_beta   90.00
_cell.angle_gamma   90.00
#
_symmetry.space_group_name_H-M   'P 1'
#
loop_
_entity.id
_entity.type
_entity.pdbx_description
1 polymer ?
#
loop_
_entity_poly.entity_id
_entity_poly.type
_entity_poly.pdbx_seq_one_letter_code
_entity_poly.pdbx_strand_id
1 'polypeptide(L)'
;MDELSPEQELEAFFGPRASAAQPIERLGMVVGGSLSEGLTVKLDRSTVIEGLAVGRYVVIRGQTGRRFFSIITDVQLDSINPLIQKAPPDTSDPFTARVYAGTAVFGQLEVSPMLVLDREASEPRPVKTVPAHFAPVYQASEEEVALIFGSEQDPGFFHIGEPLEMEGTHVALDLERLVERSAGVFGKTGTGKTFLSRMLLAGLIKESVAVNLVFDMHNEYGWKGRTETRAEVKGLRQLFSGGEVSVFTLDEASSRRRGSKTDAVVRIGYDQIEPEDVDGLSSLLALSEVQVGALYFLRRLLGRSWVARLLDEDDPLEELDSALNRGTIHGGTLGAIQRKLGMFRRFDFLQEDVSEDPVRTILDYLDRGTNVILEFGRFGNSLEAYILVANFITRRIHDHYVRRTEAALGTREEEPRPLVITIEEAHKFLDPTIARHTIFGTIARELRKYNVTLFIVDQRPSGIDQEVMSQIGTRVTCLLDDEADIRAVFSGISGGATLREVLARLDTRQQALILGHAVPMPVVVRTRTYGTPEFYAAMGISGVESPAEVLARGRSLLRGDEEDATGI
;
A
#
# COMPACT_ATOMS: atom_id res chain seq x y z
N MET A 1 13.10 -21.59 -58.95
CA MET A 1 13.29 -22.34 -57.67
C MET A 1 14.38 -21.58 -56.95
N ASP A 2 13.98 -20.71 -56.06
CA ASP A 2 14.92 -19.93 -55.27
C ASP A 2 15.53 -20.86 -54.22
N GLU A 3 16.86 -20.98 -54.22
CA GLU A 3 17.61 -21.72 -53.23
C GLU A 3 17.50 -20.97 -51.88
N LEU A 4 17.02 -21.66 -50.87
CA LEU A 4 16.99 -21.14 -49.51
C LEU A 4 18.41 -20.84 -49.04
N SER A 5 18.60 -19.78 -48.27
CA SER A 5 19.90 -19.49 -47.65
C SER A 5 20.29 -20.59 -46.66
N PRO A 6 21.58 -20.83 -46.38
CA PRO A 6 22.02 -21.83 -45.43
C PRO A 6 21.41 -21.67 -44.00
N GLU A 7 21.04 -20.44 -43.64
CA GLU A 7 20.34 -20.15 -42.37
C GLU A 7 18.87 -20.58 -42.43
N GLN A 8 18.20 -20.39 -43.56
CA GLN A 8 16.82 -20.84 -43.76
C GLN A 8 16.69 -22.36 -43.88
N GLU A 9 17.69 -23.03 -44.45
CA GLU A 9 17.75 -24.50 -44.46
C GLU A 9 17.97 -25.08 -43.06
N LEU A 10 18.78 -24.42 -42.19
CA LEU A 10 18.96 -24.79 -40.80
C LEU A 10 17.68 -24.58 -39.97
N GLU A 11 16.96 -23.50 -40.17
CA GLU A 11 15.66 -23.26 -39.51
C GLU A 11 14.58 -24.24 -39.96
N ALA A 12 14.57 -24.63 -41.24
CA ALA A 12 13.64 -25.64 -41.75
C ALA A 12 13.91 -27.05 -41.19
N PHE A 13 15.16 -27.36 -40.88
CA PHE A 13 15.57 -28.67 -40.36
C PHE A 13 15.39 -28.82 -38.83
N PHE A 14 15.61 -27.74 -38.06
CA PHE A 14 15.56 -27.78 -36.62
C PHE A 14 14.27 -27.19 -36.00
N GLY A 15 13.36 -26.69 -36.84
CA GLY A 15 12.19 -25.92 -36.41
C GLY A 15 12.56 -24.51 -35.89
N PRO A 16 11.60 -23.61 -35.68
CA PRO A 16 11.90 -22.32 -35.11
C PRO A 16 12.61 -22.53 -33.78
N ARG A 17 13.81 -21.97 -33.61
CA ARG A 17 14.52 -21.95 -32.34
C ARG A 17 13.55 -21.41 -31.32
N ALA A 18 13.13 -22.25 -30.36
CA ALA A 18 12.57 -21.76 -29.12
C ALA A 18 13.53 -20.70 -28.61
N SER A 19 13.03 -19.51 -28.35
CA SER A 19 13.78 -18.37 -27.81
C SER A 19 14.80 -18.94 -26.82
N ALA A 20 16.09 -18.86 -27.16
CA ALA A 20 17.13 -19.43 -26.34
C ALA A 20 17.09 -18.69 -25.03
N ALA A 21 16.60 -19.35 -23.96
CA ALA A 21 16.65 -18.82 -22.63
C ALA A 21 18.10 -18.37 -22.40
N GLN A 22 18.30 -17.09 -22.05
CA GLN A 22 19.63 -16.58 -21.76
C GLN A 22 20.29 -17.52 -20.76
N PRO A 23 21.52 -17.97 -20.97
CA PRO A 23 22.18 -18.90 -20.07
C PRO A 23 22.19 -18.26 -18.67
N ILE A 24 21.55 -18.92 -17.72
CA ILE A 24 21.47 -18.44 -16.32
C ILE A 24 22.90 -18.26 -15.83
N GLU A 25 23.27 -17.00 -15.56
CA GLU A 25 24.63 -16.64 -15.18
C GLU A 25 24.94 -17.15 -13.78
N ARG A 26 26.00 -17.96 -13.67
CA ARG A 26 26.52 -18.36 -12.37
C ARG A 26 27.30 -17.18 -11.78
N LEU A 27 26.94 -16.82 -10.53
CA LEU A 27 27.55 -15.69 -9.83
C LEU A 27 28.72 -16.11 -8.94
N GLY A 28 28.65 -17.32 -8.34
CA GLY A 28 29.64 -17.76 -7.40
C GLY A 28 29.23 -19.03 -6.64
N MET A 29 29.72 -19.17 -5.41
CA MET A 29 29.43 -20.31 -4.54
C MET A 29 29.34 -19.90 -3.07
N VAL A 30 28.52 -20.63 -2.30
CA VAL A 30 28.41 -20.45 -0.85
C VAL A 30 29.70 -20.90 -0.17
N VAL A 31 30.30 -20.04 0.66
CA VAL A 31 31.55 -20.35 1.39
C VAL A 31 31.37 -20.35 2.90
N GLY A 32 30.25 -19.89 3.43
CA GLY A 32 29.98 -19.84 4.87
C GLY A 32 28.62 -19.28 5.20
N GLY A 33 28.39 -19.01 6.47
CA GLY A 33 27.19 -18.36 6.99
C GLY A 33 26.28 -19.28 7.80
N SER A 34 25.14 -18.74 8.20
CA SER A 34 24.10 -19.44 8.98
C SER A 34 22.70 -19.03 8.50
N LEU A 35 21.69 -19.77 8.97
CA LEU A 35 20.30 -19.43 8.65
C LEU A 35 19.87 -18.11 9.29
N SER A 36 20.40 -17.77 10.46
CA SER A 36 20.04 -16.57 11.22
C SER A 36 20.79 -15.31 10.79
N GLU A 37 22.02 -15.46 10.33
CA GLU A 37 22.91 -14.33 9.98
C GLU A 37 23.02 -14.11 8.47
N GLY A 38 22.52 -15.08 7.67
CA GLY A 38 22.70 -15.08 6.23
C GLY A 38 23.83 -15.99 5.76
N LEU A 39 24.02 -16.08 4.46
CA LEU A 39 25.04 -16.89 3.81
C LEU A 39 26.04 -16.01 3.08
N THR A 40 27.29 -16.35 3.21
CA THR A 40 28.40 -15.69 2.51
C THR A 40 28.67 -16.41 1.20
N VAL A 41 28.63 -15.67 0.10
CA VAL A 41 28.88 -16.14 -1.26
C VAL A 41 30.16 -15.52 -1.81
N LYS A 42 31.12 -16.34 -2.17
CA LYS A 42 32.30 -15.88 -2.93
C LYS A 42 31.95 -15.82 -4.41
N LEU A 43 32.15 -14.66 -5.03
CA LEU A 43 31.89 -14.47 -6.45
C LEU A 43 32.92 -15.16 -7.34
N ASP A 44 32.46 -15.66 -8.48
CA ASP A 44 33.31 -16.19 -9.51
C ASP A 44 34.10 -15.05 -10.19
N ARG A 45 35.24 -15.38 -10.72
CA ARG A 45 36.16 -14.43 -11.35
C ARG A 45 35.56 -13.64 -12.53
N SER A 46 34.61 -14.25 -13.21
CA SER A 46 33.92 -13.65 -14.36
C SER A 46 32.79 -12.72 -13.98
N THR A 47 32.35 -12.74 -12.71
CA THR A 47 31.19 -11.99 -12.26
C THR A 47 31.57 -10.53 -12.05
N VAL A 48 30.80 -9.63 -12.69
CA VAL A 48 30.96 -8.18 -12.55
C VAL A 48 30.24 -7.72 -11.30
N ILE A 49 31.00 -7.27 -10.30
CA ILE A 49 30.47 -6.87 -8.99
C ILE A 49 29.56 -5.64 -9.10
N GLU A 50 29.90 -4.70 -9.96
CA GLU A 50 29.17 -3.43 -10.16
C GLU A 50 27.73 -3.65 -10.68
N GLY A 51 27.45 -4.82 -11.27
CA GLY A 51 26.11 -5.22 -11.71
C GLY A 51 25.25 -5.91 -10.62
N LEU A 52 25.76 -6.02 -9.38
CA LEU A 52 25.06 -6.70 -8.30
C LEU A 52 24.57 -5.70 -7.25
N ALA A 53 23.25 -5.49 -7.21
CA ALA A 53 22.63 -4.58 -6.26
C ALA A 53 22.05 -5.31 -5.04
N VAL A 54 22.08 -4.63 -3.88
CA VAL A 54 21.34 -5.07 -2.69
C VAL A 54 19.84 -5.07 -3.00
N GLY A 55 19.14 -6.14 -2.58
CA GLY A 55 17.73 -6.33 -2.90
C GLY A 55 17.46 -7.22 -4.12
N ARG A 56 18.50 -7.57 -4.90
CA ARG A 56 18.38 -8.49 -6.04
C ARG A 56 18.23 -9.95 -5.61
N TYR A 57 17.57 -10.76 -6.44
CA TYR A 57 17.37 -12.18 -6.15
C TYR A 57 18.45 -13.06 -6.74
N VAL A 58 18.81 -14.06 -5.96
CA VAL A 58 19.70 -15.15 -6.36
C VAL A 58 19.10 -16.50 -5.99
N VAL A 59 19.44 -17.52 -6.75
CA VAL A 59 19.02 -18.90 -6.50
C VAL A 59 20.24 -19.77 -6.22
N ILE A 60 20.25 -20.37 -5.04
CA ILE A 60 21.29 -21.31 -4.64
C ILE A 60 20.80 -22.72 -4.91
N ARG A 61 21.54 -23.49 -5.69
CA ARG A 61 21.19 -24.88 -6.02
C ARG A 61 21.82 -25.83 -5.03
N GLY A 62 21.00 -26.47 -4.19
CA GLY A 62 21.44 -27.46 -3.21
C GLY A 62 21.74 -28.79 -3.83
N GLN A 63 22.49 -29.64 -3.10
CA GLN A 63 22.93 -31.00 -3.54
C GLN A 63 21.76 -31.96 -3.79
N THR A 64 20.63 -31.78 -3.10
CA THR A 64 19.43 -32.62 -3.24
C THR A 64 18.49 -32.17 -4.34
N GLY A 65 18.90 -31.22 -5.19
CA GLY A 65 18.07 -30.61 -6.22
C GLY A 65 17.12 -29.52 -5.69
N ARG A 66 17.22 -29.16 -4.39
CA ARG A 66 16.52 -28.01 -3.80
C ARG A 66 17.05 -26.71 -4.37
N ARG A 67 16.13 -25.76 -4.58
CA ARG A 67 16.47 -24.38 -4.95
C ARG A 67 16.15 -23.47 -3.77
N PHE A 68 17.15 -22.70 -3.31
CA PHE A 68 17.00 -21.73 -2.23
C PHE A 68 16.93 -20.33 -2.85
N PHE A 69 15.77 -19.71 -2.79
CA PHE A 69 15.58 -18.33 -3.23
C PHE A 69 16.05 -17.40 -2.12
N SER A 70 16.96 -16.52 -2.48
CA SER A 70 17.66 -15.67 -1.51
C SER A 70 17.71 -14.24 -2.04
N ILE A 71 17.75 -13.27 -1.13
CA ILE A 71 17.93 -11.84 -1.45
C ILE A 71 19.36 -11.43 -1.11
N ILE A 72 20.00 -10.62 -1.97
CA ILE A 72 21.30 -10.00 -1.66
C ILE A 72 21.09 -8.92 -0.62
N THR A 73 21.80 -8.99 0.48
CA THR A 73 21.69 -8.07 1.61
C THR A 73 22.88 -7.15 1.73
N ASP A 74 24.06 -7.60 1.26
CA ASP A 74 25.26 -6.74 1.19
C ASP A 74 26.18 -7.22 0.07
N VAL A 75 27.03 -6.29 -0.40
CA VAL A 75 28.07 -6.52 -1.42
C VAL A 75 29.39 -6.02 -0.86
N GLN A 76 30.38 -6.88 -0.78
CA GLN A 76 31.66 -6.61 -0.13
C GLN A 76 32.85 -6.94 -1.03
N LEU A 77 33.97 -6.31 -0.78
CA LEU A 77 35.27 -6.65 -1.37
C LEU A 77 36.11 -7.33 -0.31
N ASP A 78 36.61 -8.53 -0.62
CA ASP A 78 37.41 -9.30 0.32
C ASP A 78 38.70 -9.84 -0.33
N SER A 79 39.61 -10.31 0.51
CA SER A 79 40.89 -10.87 0.09
C SER A 79 41.31 -12.04 1.00
N ILE A 80 42.01 -13.03 0.45
CA ILE A 80 42.58 -14.16 1.22
C ILE A 80 43.53 -13.68 2.30
N ASN A 81 44.27 -12.60 2.03
CA ASN A 81 45.27 -12.06 2.95
C ASN A 81 45.01 -10.55 3.17
N PRO A 82 44.73 -10.14 4.41
CA PRO A 82 44.53 -8.72 4.73
C PRO A 82 45.70 -7.81 4.38
N LEU A 83 46.91 -8.35 4.22
CA LEU A 83 48.08 -7.58 3.80
C LEU A 83 47.94 -7.06 2.36
N ILE A 84 47.22 -7.74 1.48
CA ILE A 84 46.97 -7.28 0.11
C ILE A 84 46.16 -5.99 0.11
N GLN A 85 45.24 -5.83 1.04
CA GLN A 85 44.48 -4.58 1.17
C GLN A 85 45.32 -3.42 1.71
N LYS A 86 46.31 -3.71 2.56
CA LYS A 86 47.23 -2.69 3.13
C LYS A 86 48.33 -2.26 2.18
N ALA A 87 48.75 -3.17 1.30
CA ALA A 87 49.77 -2.94 0.28
C ALA A 87 49.29 -3.53 -1.06
N PRO A 88 48.37 -2.85 -1.74
CA PRO A 88 47.81 -3.35 -2.99
C PRO A 88 48.88 -3.46 -4.07
N PRO A 89 48.87 -4.56 -4.85
CA PRO A 89 49.80 -4.72 -5.98
C PRO A 89 49.52 -3.71 -7.07
N ASP A 90 50.51 -3.43 -7.88
CA ASP A 90 50.32 -2.63 -9.09
C ASP A 90 49.50 -3.45 -10.12
N THR A 91 48.25 -3.04 -10.33
CA THR A 91 47.29 -3.68 -11.26
C THR A 91 47.28 -3.02 -12.64
N SER A 92 48.18 -2.08 -12.91
CA SER A 92 48.33 -1.50 -14.25
C SER A 92 48.86 -2.53 -15.28
N ASP A 93 49.61 -3.53 -14.80
CA ASP A 93 49.97 -4.71 -15.60
C ASP A 93 48.77 -5.70 -15.66
N PRO A 94 48.24 -6.01 -16.88
CA PRO A 94 47.10 -6.91 -17.05
C PRO A 94 47.37 -8.34 -16.57
N PHE A 95 48.61 -8.80 -16.52
CA PHE A 95 48.96 -10.11 -16.00
C PHE A 95 48.82 -10.14 -14.47
N THR A 96 49.38 -9.18 -13.79
CA THR A 96 49.27 -9.00 -12.33
C THR A 96 47.82 -8.87 -11.92
N ALA A 97 47.06 -8.01 -12.60
CA ALA A 97 45.61 -7.89 -12.36
C ALA A 97 44.88 -9.24 -12.47
N ARG A 98 45.17 -10.05 -13.51
CA ARG A 98 44.56 -11.38 -13.69
C ARG A 98 44.99 -12.42 -12.67
N VAL A 99 46.19 -12.36 -12.13
CA VAL A 99 46.67 -13.26 -11.10
C VAL A 99 45.93 -13.05 -9.79
N TYR A 100 45.70 -11.80 -9.42
CA TYR A 100 45.03 -11.45 -8.16
C TYR A 100 43.53 -11.60 -8.23
N ALA A 101 42.90 -11.23 -9.35
CA ALA A 101 41.45 -11.25 -9.51
C ALA A 101 40.84 -12.65 -9.35
N GLY A 102 39.83 -12.78 -8.50
CA GLY A 102 39.08 -14.02 -8.25
C GLY A 102 39.80 -15.06 -7.41
N THR A 103 41.12 -14.92 -7.20
CA THR A 103 41.92 -15.82 -6.37
C THR A 103 42.32 -15.15 -5.05
N ALA A 104 43.13 -14.12 -5.11
CA ALA A 104 43.64 -13.41 -3.95
C ALA A 104 42.72 -12.27 -3.47
N VAL A 105 42.05 -11.60 -4.40
CA VAL A 105 40.99 -10.59 -4.16
C VAL A 105 39.73 -11.00 -4.91
N PHE A 106 38.59 -10.86 -4.29
CA PHE A 106 37.29 -11.26 -4.85
C PHE A 106 36.15 -10.43 -4.28
N GLY A 107 35.04 -10.42 -5.01
CA GLY A 107 33.79 -9.93 -4.47
C GLY A 107 33.10 -10.97 -3.61
N GLN A 108 32.41 -10.51 -2.61
CA GLN A 108 31.63 -11.33 -1.70
C GLN A 108 30.22 -10.76 -1.59
N LEU A 109 29.22 -11.64 -1.55
CA LEU A 109 27.85 -11.27 -1.25
C LEU A 109 27.46 -11.86 0.09
N GLU A 110 26.71 -11.06 0.84
CA GLU A 110 25.87 -11.60 1.91
C GLU A 110 24.46 -11.79 1.34
N VAL A 111 23.91 -12.99 1.50
CA VAL A 111 22.59 -13.34 0.99
C VAL A 111 21.74 -13.97 2.09
N SER A 112 20.47 -13.60 2.15
CA SER A 112 19.52 -14.16 3.09
C SER A 112 18.58 -15.13 2.38
N PRO A 113 18.65 -16.45 2.70
CA PRO A 113 17.72 -17.43 2.15
C PRO A 113 16.32 -17.22 2.72
N MET A 114 15.31 -17.10 1.84
CA MET A 114 13.93 -16.82 2.23
C MET A 114 13.01 -18.03 1.99
N LEU A 115 13.07 -18.60 0.79
CA LEU A 115 12.21 -19.71 0.39
C LEU A 115 13.04 -20.86 -0.16
N VAL A 116 12.50 -22.06 -0.04
CA VAL A 116 13.04 -23.27 -0.65
C VAL A 116 11.97 -23.94 -1.50
N LEU A 117 12.34 -24.33 -2.70
CA LEU A 117 11.54 -25.16 -3.58
C LEU A 117 12.19 -26.55 -3.66
N ASP A 118 11.49 -27.56 -3.20
CA ASP A 118 11.89 -28.95 -3.35
C ASP A 118 11.67 -29.40 -4.81
N ARG A 119 12.46 -30.35 -5.29
CA ARG A 119 12.40 -30.79 -6.69
C ARG A 119 11.02 -31.30 -7.15
N GLU A 120 10.26 -31.87 -6.20
CA GLU A 120 8.94 -32.46 -6.45
C GLU A 120 7.77 -31.58 -5.97
N ALA A 121 8.08 -30.45 -5.31
CA ALA A 121 7.05 -29.54 -4.80
C ALA A 121 6.77 -28.42 -5.80
N SER A 122 5.49 -28.17 -6.05
CA SER A 122 5.04 -27.05 -6.87
C SER A 122 5.04 -25.71 -6.13
N GLU A 123 5.02 -25.73 -4.79
CA GLU A 123 4.91 -24.52 -3.98
C GLU A 123 6.18 -24.24 -3.17
N PRO A 124 6.66 -22.99 -3.18
CA PRO A 124 7.75 -22.53 -2.34
C PRO A 124 7.38 -22.62 -0.84
N ARG A 125 8.35 -23.01 0.00
CA ARG A 125 8.17 -23.09 1.46
C ARG A 125 9.20 -22.24 2.18
N PRO A 126 8.91 -21.73 3.39
CA PRO A 126 9.90 -21.04 4.21
C PRO A 126 11.13 -21.90 4.47
N VAL A 127 12.31 -21.31 4.40
CA VAL A 127 13.58 -21.98 4.62
C VAL A 127 13.71 -22.40 6.09
N LYS A 128 14.10 -23.67 6.31
CA LYS A 128 14.39 -24.25 7.63
C LYS A 128 15.79 -24.90 7.71
N THR A 129 16.59 -24.78 6.66
CA THR A 129 17.91 -25.35 6.53
C THR A 129 18.78 -24.48 5.63
N VAL A 130 20.06 -24.77 5.55
CA VAL A 130 21.01 -24.07 4.67
C VAL A 130 21.53 -25.01 3.58
N PRO A 131 21.91 -24.49 2.40
CA PRO A 131 22.60 -25.28 1.38
C PRO A 131 23.99 -25.72 1.86
N ALA A 132 24.55 -26.73 1.21
CA ALA A 132 25.89 -27.18 1.52
C ALA A 132 26.96 -26.15 1.12
N HIS A 133 28.15 -26.27 1.70
CA HIS A 133 29.33 -25.54 1.25
C HIS A 133 29.56 -25.80 -0.24
N PHE A 134 29.99 -24.74 -0.94
CA PHE A 134 30.26 -24.73 -2.38
C PHE A 134 29.03 -24.94 -3.25
N ALA A 135 27.82 -24.85 -2.68
CA ALA A 135 26.59 -24.80 -3.47
C ALA A 135 26.66 -23.64 -4.45
N PRO A 136 26.43 -23.88 -5.76
CA PRO A 136 26.51 -22.84 -6.77
C PRO A 136 25.35 -21.86 -6.65
N VAL A 137 25.66 -20.57 -6.86
CA VAL A 137 24.74 -19.45 -6.79
C VAL A 137 24.55 -18.88 -8.19
N TYR A 138 23.31 -18.68 -8.58
CA TYR A 138 22.90 -18.14 -9.87
C TYR A 138 22.04 -16.90 -9.71
N GLN A 139 22.00 -16.06 -10.72
CA GLN A 139 20.98 -15.05 -10.83
C GLN A 139 19.60 -15.75 -10.95
N ALA A 140 18.56 -15.21 -10.31
CA ALA A 140 17.21 -15.73 -10.48
C ALA A 140 16.74 -15.46 -11.92
N SER A 141 16.08 -16.44 -12.54
CA SER A 141 15.45 -16.25 -13.86
C SER A 141 14.06 -15.64 -13.73
N GLU A 142 13.55 -15.07 -14.83
CA GLU A 142 12.17 -14.55 -14.90
C GLU A 142 11.13 -15.63 -14.53
N GLU A 143 11.33 -16.86 -15.03
CA GLU A 143 10.46 -17.99 -14.72
C GLU A 143 10.48 -18.34 -13.22
N GLU A 144 11.66 -18.25 -12.58
CA GLU A 144 11.80 -18.52 -11.16
C GLU A 144 11.12 -17.41 -10.32
N VAL A 145 11.19 -16.16 -10.75
CA VAL A 145 10.50 -15.04 -10.12
C VAL A 145 8.98 -15.17 -10.28
N ALA A 146 8.50 -15.47 -11.49
CA ALA A 146 7.08 -15.69 -11.74
C ALA A 146 6.52 -16.87 -10.93
N LEU A 147 7.30 -17.94 -10.76
CA LEU A 147 6.91 -19.08 -9.93
C LEU A 147 6.71 -18.69 -8.45
N ILE A 148 7.45 -17.69 -7.96
CA ILE A 148 7.35 -17.24 -6.57
C ILE A 148 6.23 -16.24 -6.39
N PHE A 149 6.14 -15.23 -7.25
CA PHE A 149 5.26 -14.08 -7.06
C PHE A 149 3.94 -14.16 -7.86
N GLY A 150 3.73 -15.23 -8.62
CA GLY A 150 2.55 -15.34 -9.50
C GLY A 150 2.65 -14.48 -10.75
N SER A 151 1.59 -14.46 -11.52
CA SER A 151 1.46 -13.72 -12.77
C SER A 151 0.21 -12.86 -12.77
N GLU A 152 0.23 -11.71 -13.43
CA GLU A 152 -0.98 -10.87 -13.65
C GLU A 152 -2.07 -11.61 -14.45
N GLN A 153 -1.75 -12.76 -15.06
CA GLN A 153 -2.72 -13.61 -15.74
C GLN A 153 -3.52 -14.50 -14.77
N ASP A 154 -3.03 -14.67 -13.54
CA ASP A 154 -3.71 -15.42 -12.50
C ASP A 154 -4.81 -14.53 -11.88
N PRO A 155 -6.03 -15.05 -11.65
CA PRO A 155 -7.11 -14.29 -11.01
C PRO A 155 -6.69 -13.76 -9.63
N GLY A 156 -7.00 -12.52 -9.34
CA GLY A 156 -6.68 -11.89 -8.05
C GLY A 156 -5.23 -11.42 -7.91
N PHE A 157 -4.38 -11.63 -8.94
CA PHE A 157 -3.02 -11.11 -8.95
C PHE A 157 -2.91 -9.80 -9.72
N PHE A 158 -2.10 -8.88 -9.20
CA PHE A 158 -1.92 -7.57 -9.78
C PHE A 158 -0.44 -7.21 -9.93
N HIS A 159 0.00 -6.88 -11.15
CA HIS A 159 1.37 -6.46 -11.42
C HIS A 159 1.68 -5.11 -10.74
N ILE A 160 2.56 -5.15 -9.73
CA ILE A 160 2.94 -3.97 -8.96
C ILE A 160 4.22 -3.31 -9.44
N GLY A 161 5.11 -4.06 -10.07
CA GLY A 161 6.40 -3.56 -10.52
C GLY A 161 7.36 -4.69 -10.90
N GLU A 162 8.62 -4.35 -11.03
CA GLU A 162 9.70 -5.24 -11.43
C GLU A 162 10.76 -5.34 -10.31
N PRO A 163 11.37 -6.50 -10.07
CA PRO A 163 12.52 -6.57 -9.16
C PRO A 163 13.64 -5.66 -9.64
N LEU A 164 14.46 -5.16 -8.74
CA LEU A 164 15.60 -4.33 -9.11
C LEU A 164 16.54 -5.10 -10.05
N GLU A 165 17.04 -4.44 -11.09
CA GLU A 165 17.97 -4.97 -12.10
C GLU A 165 17.44 -6.19 -12.88
N MET A 166 16.11 -6.37 -12.95
CA MET A 166 15.46 -7.42 -13.71
C MET A 166 14.33 -6.83 -14.57
N GLU A 167 14.70 -5.98 -15.51
CA GLU A 167 13.75 -5.33 -16.42
C GLU A 167 12.97 -6.37 -17.22
N GLY A 168 11.65 -6.17 -17.34
CA GLY A 168 10.74 -7.11 -18.01
C GLY A 168 10.23 -8.26 -17.14
N THR A 169 10.81 -8.46 -15.94
CA THR A 169 10.31 -9.46 -15.00
C THR A 169 9.25 -8.85 -14.10
N HIS A 170 8.05 -9.41 -14.11
CA HIS A 170 6.93 -8.86 -13.34
C HIS A 170 6.81 -9.50 -11.95
N VAL A 171 6.62 -8.65 -10.95
CA VAL A 171 6.18 -9.07 -9.61
C VAL A 171 4.68 -8.79 -9.52
N ALA A 172 3.91 -9.84 -9.29
CA ALA A 172 2.49 -9.72 -9.02
C ALA A 172 2.21 -9.86 -7.52
N LEU A 173 1.24 -9.09 -7.04
CA LEU A 173 0.78 -9.08 -5.66
C LEU A 173 -0.53 -9.86 -5.57
N ASP A 174 -0.62 -10.79 -4.64
CA ASP A 174 -1.86 -11.49 -4.31
C ASP A 174 -2.81 -10.54 -3.57
N LEU A 175 -3.82 -10.05 -4.27
CA LEU A 175 -4.77 -9.08 -3.73
C LEU A 175 -5.76 -9.71 -2.76
N GLU A 176 -6.08 -10.99 -2.89
CA GLU A 176 -6.94 -11.70 -1.93
C GLU A 176 -6.24 -11.74 -0.57
N ARG A 177 -4.96 -12.12 -0.56
CA ARG A 177 -4.16 -12.08 0.67
C ARG A 177 -3.90 -10.66 1.18
N LEU A 178 -3.86 -9.66 0.28
CA LEU A 178 -3.71 -8.26 0.69
C LEU A 178 -4.89 -7.80 1.54
N VAL A 179 -6.13 -8.15 1.16
CA VAL A 179 -7.34 -7.72 1.86
C VAL A 179 -7.73 -8.63 3.02
N GLU A 180 -7.15 -9.81 3.16
CA GLU A 180 -7.38 -10.67 4.32
C GLU A 180 -6.93 -10.02 5.64
N ARG A 181 -5.98 -9.11 5.60
CA ARG A 181 -5.45 -8.39 6.77
C ARG A 181 -5.29 -6.92 6.42
N SER A 182 -5.33 -6.08 7.43
CA SER A 182 -4.98 -4.67 7.23
C SER A 182 -3.61 -4.54 6.56
N ALA A 183 -3.52 -3.61 5.62
CA ALA A 183 -2.29 -3.34 4.85
C ALA A 183 -1.88 -1.88 5.01
N GLY A 184 -0.60 -1.59 4.74
CA GLY A 184 -0.10 -0.22 4.86
C GLY A 184 0.91 0.15 3.77
N VAL A 185 0.83 1.40 3.30
CA VAL A 185 1.81 2.06 2.43
C VAL A 185 2.53 3.12 3.24
N PHE A 186 3.85 2.94 3.39
CA PHE A 186 4.69 3.80 4.20
C PHE A 186 5.78 4.47 3.36
N GLY A 187 6.28 5.61 3.81
CA GLY A 187 7.39 6.31 3.17
C GLY A 187 7.34 7.81 3.42
N LYS A 188 8.45 8.50 3.27
CA LYS A 188 8.49 9.95 3.46
C LYS A 188 7.74 10.70 2.34
N THR A 189 7.51 11.99 2.55
CA THR A 189 6.89 12.86 1.53
C THR A 189 7.71 12.87 0.25
N GLY A 190 7.04 12.80 -0.91
CA GLY A 190 7.69 12.84 -2.23
C GLY A 190 8.24 11.48 -2.72
N THR A 191 8.01 10.37 -2.01
CA THR A 191 8.44 9.03 -2.45
C THR A 191 7.41 8.30 -3.33
N GLY A 192 6.29 8.94 -3.66
CA GLY A 192 5.25 8.36 -4.54
C GLY A 192 4.15 7.57 -3.83
N LYS A 193 4.02 7.65 -2.48
CA LYS A 193 2.99 6.92 -1.71
C LYS A 193 1.58 7.03 -2.30
N THR A 194 1.12 8.25 -2.60
CA THR A 194 -0.24 8.49 -3.12
C THR A 194 -0.48 7.76 -4.44
N PHE A 195 0.51 7.77 -5.36
CA PHE A 195 0.39 7.04 -6.62
C PHE A 195 0.43 5.53 -6.43
N LEU A 196 1.27 5.04 -5.53
CA LEU A 196 1.35 3.64 -5.17
C LEU A 196 0.04 3.16 -4.52
N SER A 197 -0.54 3.95 -3.62
CA SER A 197 -1.83 3.67 -3.00
C SER A 197 -2.97 3.66 -4.03
N ARG A 198 -2.99 4.63 -4.96
CA ARG A 198 -3.96 4.64 -6.07
C ARG A 198 -3.81 3.41 -6.96
N MET A 199 -2.58 2.99 -7.24
CA MET A 199 -2.30 1.81 -8.06
C MET A 199 -2.83 0.53 -7.40
N LEU A 200 -2.60 0.37 -6.10
CA LEU A 200 -3.12 -0.77 -5.34
C LEU A 200 -4.65 -0.76 -5.28
N LEU A 201 -5.26 0.39 -5.01
CA LEU A 201 -6.72 0.54 -5.05
C LEU A 201 -7.29 0.26 -6.44
N ALA A 202 -6.61 0.71 -7.50
CA ALA A 202 -7.01 0.39 -8.88
C ALA A 202 -6.96 -1.13 -9.15
N GLY A 203 -5.95 -1.82 -8.63
CA GLY A 203 -5.87 -3.29 -8.67
C GLY A 203 -7.04 -3.95 -7.96
N LEU A 204 -7.35 -3.55 -6.72
CA LEU A 204 -8.47 -4.08 -5.95
C LEU A 204 -9.82 -3.90 -6.66
N ILE A 205 -10.02 -2.73 -7.29
CA ILE A 205 -11.24 -2.43 -8.04
C ILE A 205 -11.31 -3.27 -9.33
N LYS A 206 -10.21 -3.34 -10.09
CA LYS A 206 -10.13 -4.11 -11.34
C LYS A 206 -10.44 -5.59 -11.12
N GLU A 207 -9.79 -6.20 -10.12
CA GLU A 207 -9.95 -7.62 -9.81
C GLU A 207 -11.21 -7.91 -8.97
N SER A 208 -11.92 -6.87 -8.51
CA SER A 208 -13.16 -6.97 -7.71
C SER A 208 -13.01 -7.82 -6.44
N VAL A 209 -11.83 -7.83 -5.84
CA VAL A 209 -11.49 -8.63 -4.65
C VAL A 209 -12.19 -8.09 -3.41
N ALA A 210 -12.35 -6.77 -3.32
CA ALA A 210 -13.03 -6.09 -2.22
C ALA A 210 -13.73 -4.83 -2.72
N VAL A 211 -14.70 -4.35 -1.94
CA VAL A 211 -15.21 -2.97 -2.09
C VAL A 211 -14.36 -2.02 -1.24
N ASN A 212 -14.22 -0.78 -1.69
CA ASN A 212 -13.35 0.19 -1.04
C ASN A 212 -14.14 1.42 -0.58
N LEU A 213 -13.87 1.85 0.65
CA LEU A 213 -14.26 3.16 1.16
C LEU A 213 -12.97 3.97 1.41
N VAL A 214 -12.78 5.04 0.66
CA VAL A 214 -11.58 5.88 0.75
C VAL A 214 -11.93 7.21 1.38
N PHE A 215 -11.33 7.53 2.53
CA PHE A 215 -11.40 8.85 3.13
C PHE A 215 -10.31 9.75 2.53
N ASP A 216 -10.67 10.50 1.49
CA ASP A 216 -9.78 11.32 0.68
C ASP A 216 -9.62 12.72 1.28
N MET A 217 -8.74 12.80 2.28
CA MET A 217 -8.47 14.03 3.03
C MET A 217 -7.94 15.16 2.11
N HIS A 218 -7.10 14.80 1.15
CA HIS A 218 -6.41 15.74 0.26
C HIS A 218 -7.08 15.90 -1.11
N ASN A 219 -8.19 15.20 -1.35
CA ASN A 219 -8.92 15.17 -2.62
C ASN A 219 -8.05 14.73 -3.81
N GLU A 220 -7.29 13.65 -3.59
CA GLU A 220 -6.30 13.16 -4.54
C GLU A 220 -6.69 11.84 -5.22
N TYR A 221 -7.66 11.06 -4.70
CA TYR A 221 -8.01 9.72 -5.21
C TYR A 221 -9.13 9.74 -6.26
N GLY A 222 -10.17 10.56 -6.01
CA GLY A 222 -11.41 10.50 -6.79
C GLY A 222 -11.26 11.00 -8.21
N TRP A 223 -10.69 12.17 -8.36
CA TRP A 223 -10.61 12.88 -9.62
C TRP A 223 -9.17 13.01 -10.11
N LYS A 224 -8.96 13.82 -11.16
CA LYS A 224 -7.63 14.02 -11.73
C LYS A 224 -6.64 14.59 -10.69
N GLY A 225 -5.43 14.07 -10.74
CA GLY A 225 -4.30 14.58 -9.97
C GLY A 225 -3.20 15.10 -10.88
N ARG A 226 -2.10 15.55 -10.29
CA ARG A 226 -0.91 16.00 -11.00
C ARG A 226 0.31 15.23 -10.51
N THR A 227 1.16 14.83 -11.43
CA THR A 227 2.49 14.28 -11.10
C THR A 227 3.43 15.39 -10.65
N GLU A 228 4.59 15.03 -10.12
CA GLU A 228 5.66 15.99 -9.81
C GLU A 228 6.09 16.80 -11.03
N THR A 229 6.02 16.21 -12.21
CA THR A 229 6.28 16.88 -13.50
C THR A 229 5.10 17.74 -14.00
N ARG A 230 4.06 17.90 -13.17
CA ARG A 230 2.81 18.62 -13.44
C ARG A 230 1.95 18.01 -14.57
N ALA A 231 2.24 16.79 -15.01
CA ALA A 231 1.37 16.09 -15.93
C ALA A 231 0.05 15.70 -15.21
N GLU A 232 -1.08 15.85 -15.88
CA GLU A 232 -2.37 15.42 -15.35
C GLU A 232 -2.48 13.89 -15.45
N VAL A 233 -2.95 13.25 -14.38
CA VAL A 233 -3.25 11.82 -14.33
C VAL A 233 -4.70 11.61 -13.90
N LYS A 234 -5.32 10.55 -14.41
CA LYS A 234 -6.70 10.20 -14.07
C LYS A 234 -6.80 9.75 -12.62
N GLY A 235 -7.85 10.15 -11.92
CA GLY A 235 -8.22 9.56 -10.63
C GLY A 235 -9.03 8.27 -10.82
N LEU A 236 -9.34 7.59 -9.71
CA LEU A 236 -10.02 6.29 -9.75
C LEU A 236 -11.39 6.35 -10.45
N ARG A 237 -12.18 7.41 -10.22
CA ARG A 237 -13.48 7.61 -10.90
C ARG A 237 -13.35 7.76 -12.41
N GLN A 238 -12.21 8.24 -12.89
CA GLN A 238 -11.93 8.40 -14.32
C GLN A 238 -11.30 7.15 -14.95
N LEU A 239 -10.64 6.30 -14.14
CA LEU A 239 -10.18 4.99 -14.57
C LEU A 239 -11.36 4.03 -14.74
N PHE A 240 -12.32 4.07 -13.82
CA PHE A 240 -13.46 3.17 -13.78
C PHE A 240 -14.74 3.97 -14.06
N SER A 241 -15.05 4.15 -15.35
CA SER A 241 -16.17 4.99 -15.80
C SER A 241 -17.51 4.26 -15.89
N GLY A 242 -17.53 2.96 -15.71
CA GLY A 242 -18.72 2.09 -15.81
C GLY A 242 -19.65 2.13 -14.58
N GLY A 243 -19.29 2.87 -13.52
CA GLY A 243 -20.08 2.95 -12.29
C GLY A 243 -19.45 2.22 -11.10
N GLU A 244 -18.26 1.64 -11.27
CA GLU A 244 -17.55 0.90 -10.23
C GLU A 244 -17.04 1.79 -9.10
N VAL A 245 -16.92 3.11 -9.36
CA VAL A 245 -16.43 4.10 -8.38
C VAL A 245 -17.38 5.28 -8.33
N SER A 246 -17.76 5.69 -7.15
CA SER A 246 -18.55 6.91 -6.87
C SER A 246 -17.79 7.86 -5.96
N VAL A 247 -17.93 9.14 -6.21
CA VAL A 247 -17.29 10.22 -5.44
C VAL A 247 -18.34 10.96 -4.63
N PHE A 248 -18.21 10.90 -3.33
CA PHE A 248 -19.00 11.62 -2.36
C PHE A 248 -18.19 12.82 -1.84
N THR A 249 -18.85 13.85 -1.36
CA THR A 249 -18.15 15.04 -0.85
C THR A 249 -18.82 15.63 0.38
N LEU A 250 -18.02 16.20 1.28
CA LEU A 250 -18.50 17.06 2.36
C LEU A 250 -18.69 18.54 1.91
N ASP A 251 -18.03 18.93 0.79
CA ASP A 251 -18.00 20.31 0.29
C ASP A 251 -18.20 20.36 -1.22
N GLU A 252 -19.46 20.39 -1.64
CA GLU A 252 -19.85 20.44 -3.05
C GLU A 252 -19.26 21.65 -3.78
N ALA A 253 -19.19 22.80 -3.11
CA ALA A 253 -18.64 24.03 -3.70
C ALA A 253 -17.14 23.88 -4.01
N SER A 254 -16.39 23.23 -3.15
CA SER A 254 -14.98 22.90 -3.39
C SER A 254 -14.81 21.93 -4.55
N SER A 255 -15.61 20.87 -4.59
CA SER A 255 -15.57 19.86 -5.67
C SER A 255 -15.90 20.50 -7.03
N ARG A 256 -16.91 21.36 -7.10
CA ARG A 256 -17.25 22.12 -8.32
C ARG A 256 -16.09 23.03 -8.78
N ARG A 257 -15.44 23.77 -7.87
CA ARG A 257 -14.28 24.62 -8.22
C ARG A 257 -13.11 23.81 -8.77
N ARG A 258 -12.91 22.58 -8.29
CA ARG A 258 -11.86 21.64 -8.79
C ARG A 258 -12.28 20.91 -10.07
N GLY A 259 -13.54 21.07 -10.52
CA GLY A 259 -14.09 20.36 -11.67
C GLY A 259 -14.30 18.85 -11.38
N SER A 260 -14.33 18.45 -10.11
CA SER A 260 -14.65 17.09 -9.68
C SER A 260 -16.16 16.87 -9.83
N LYS A 261 -16.55 15.74 -10.44
CA LYS A 261 -17.94 15.30 -10.49
C LYS A 261 -18.21 14.45 -9.26
N THR A 262 -19.17 14.87 -8.46
CA THR A 262 -19.61 14.17 -7.25
C THR A 262 -20.98 13.54 -7.47
N ASP A 263 -21.15 12.33 -6.92
CA ASP A 263 -22.40 11.55 -7.03
C ASP A 263 -23.34 11.85 -5.86
N ALA A 264 -22.80 12.19 -4.68
CA ALA A 264 -23.59 12.57 -3.51
C ALA A 264 -22.85 13.57 -2.60
N VAL A 265 -23.64 14.32 -1.82
CA VAL A 265 -23.13 15.22 -0.77
C VAL A 265 -23.45 14.61 0.58
N VAL A 266 -22.43 14.40 1.39
CA VAL A 266 -22.58 13.85 2.74
C VAL A 266 -22.90 14.97 3.72
N ARG A 267 -24.02 14.81 4.44
CA ARG A 267 -24.47 15.66 5.53
C ARG A 267 -24.80 14.79 6.72
N ILE A 268 -24.42 15.23 7.91
CA ILE A 268 -24.64 14.49 9.16
C ILE A 268 -25.55 15.32 10.06
N GLY A 269 -26.63 14.71 10.51
CA GLY A 269 -27.56 15.34 11.45
C GLY A 269 -26.97 15.38 12.87
N TYR A 270 -27.20 16.44 13.62
CA TYR A 270 -26.82 16.47 15.03
C TYR A 270 -27.50 15.37 15.83
N ASP A 271 -28.70 14.94 15.42
CA ASP A 271 -29.44 13.83 16.02
C ASP A 271 -28.81 12.45 15.76
N GLN A 272 -27.91 12.36 14.78
CA GLN A 272 -27.18 11.14 14.44
C GLN A 272 -25.85 10.98 15.21
N ILE A 273 -25.38 12.06 15.86
CA ILE A 273 -24.13 12.04 16.61
C ILE A 273 -24.34 11.35 17.96
N GLU A 274 -23.56 10.30 18.22
CA GLU A 274 -23.54 9.59 19.49
C GLU A 274 -22.33 10.00 20.35
N PRO A 275 -22.37 9.78 21.68
CA PRO A 275 -21.25 10.10 22.56
C PRO A 275 -19.91 9.51 22.11
N GLU A 276 -19.92 8.31 21.54
CA GLU A 276 -18.74 7.62 21.01
C GLU A 276 -18.09 8.37 19.85
N ASP A 277 -18.89 9.09 19.04
CA ASP A 277 -18.37 9.90 17.94
C ASP A 277 -17.59 11.11 18.48
N VAL A 278 -18.05 11.67 19.61
CA VAL A 278 -17.37 12.78 20.32
C VAL A 278 -16.18 12.29 21.15
N ASP A 279 -16.28 11.08 21.73
CA ASP A 279 -15.18 10.47 22.48
C ASP A 279 -13.96 10.25 21.57
N GLY A 280 -14.15 9.88 20.31
CA GLY A 280 -13.08 9.83 19.31
C GLY A 280 -12.31 11.14 19.15
N LEU A 281 -12.91 12.27 19.53
CA LEU A 281 -12.28 13.60 19.54
C LEU A 281 -11.75 14.03 20.92
N SER A 282 -11.85 13.17 21.94
CA SER A 282 -11.55 13.55 23.33
C SER A 282 -10.17 14.17 23.52
N SER A 283 -9.14 13.61 22.89
CA SER A 283 -7.78 14.17 22.94
C SER A 283 -7.68 15.54 22.30
N LEU A 284 -8.29 15.73 21.12
CA LEU A 284 -8.27 17.01 20.37
C LEU A 284 -9.05 18.10 21.07
N LEU A 285 -10.20 17.74 21.64
CA LEU A 285 -11.05 18.65 22.40
C LEU A 285 -10.55 18.82 23.85
N ALA A 286 -9.48 18.12 24.22
CA ALA A 286 -8.98 18.06 25.59
C ALA A 286 -10.12 17.76 26.61
N LEU A 287 -11.00 16.79 26.31
CA LEU A 287 -12.05 16.34 27.20
C LEU A 287 -11.43 15.51 28.34
N SER A 288 -11.80 15.83 29.59
CA SER A 288 -11.45 14.97 30.72
C SER A 288 -12.37 13.75 30.76
N GLU A 289 -11.94 12.68 31.42
CA GLU A 289 -12.76 11.47 31.63
C GLU A 289 -14.15 11.80 32.23
N VAL A 290 -14.22 12.78 33.14
CA VAL A 290 -15.49 13.25 33.68
C VAL A 290 -16.37 13.88 32.60
N GLN A 291 -15.78 14.65 31.68
CA GLN A 291 -16.53 15.26 30.56
C GLN A 291 -16.99 14.18 29.57
N VAL A 292 -16.14 13.20 29.23
CA VAL A 292 -16.53 12.06 28.41
C VAL A 292 -17.69 11.30 29.05
N GLY A 293 -17.60 10.96 30.32
CA GLY A 293 -18.71 10.31 31.06
C GLY A 293 -20.00 11.14 31.07
N ALA A 294 -19.87 12.48 31.10
CA ALA A 294 -21.02 13.37 31.06
C ALA A 294 -21.71 13.37 29.68
N LEU A 295 -21.00 13.10 28.54
CA LEU A 295 -21.62 13.00 27.21
C LEU A 295 -22.69 11.89 27.18
N TYR A 296 -22.40 10.72 27.73
CA TYR A 296 -23.35 9.60 27.82
C TYR A 296 -24.55 9.92 28.68
N PHE A 297 -24.34 10.63 29.79
CA PHE A 297 -25.42 11.12 30.65
C PHE A 297 -26.30 12.11 29.91
N LEU A 298 -25.72 13.09 29.20
CA LEU A 298 -26.44 14.10 28.41
C LEU A 298 -27.24 13.47 27.28
N ARG A 299 -26.65 12.52 26.56
CA ARG A 299 -27.35 11.76 25.50
C ARG A 299 -28.58 11.00 26.04
N ARG A 300 -28.44 10.38 27.20
CA ARG A 300 -29.55 9.66 27.82
C ARG A 300 -30.67 10.59 28.28
N LEU A 301 -30.30 11.78 28.79
CA LEU A 301 -31.27 12.74 29.37
C LEU A 301 -31.98 13.54 28.28
N LEU A 302 -31.22 14.07 27.30
CA LEU A 302 -31.73 14.96 26.24
C LEU A 302 -32.18 14.22 24.97
N GLY A 303 -31.99 12.92 24.91
CA GLY A 303 -32.38 12.11 23.76
C GLY A 303 -31.49 12.36 22.51
N ARG A 304 -32.02 12.12 21.34
CA ARG A 304 -31.28 12.25 20.07
C ARG A 304 -30.87 13.71 19.78
N SER A 305 -31.64 14.68 20.20
CA SER A 305 -31.37 16.10 19.96
C SER A 305 -30.30 16.71 20.91
N TRP A 306 -29.60 15.88 21.69
CA TRP A 306 -28.67 16.33 22.72
C TRP A 306 -27.59 17.30 22.22
N VAL A 307 -27.01 17.07 21.00
CA VAL A 307 -26.01 17.96 20.42
C VAL A 307 -26.65 19.29 20.01
N ALA A 308 -27.77 19.24 19.28
CA ALA A 308 -28.48 20.44 18.82
C ALA A 308 -28.87 21.32 20.02
N ARG A 309 -29.47 20.73 21.07
CA ARG A 309 -29.89 21.42 22.29
C ARG A 309 -28.71 21.99 23.09
N LEU A 310 -27.58 21.29 23.16
CA LEU A 310 -26.36 21.81 23.80
C LEU A 310 -25.73 22.97 23.01
N LEU A 311 -25.95 23.01 21.72
CA LEU A 311 -25.47 24.09 20.84
C LEU A 311 -26.44 25.26 20.76
N ASP A 312 -27.72 25.08 21.07
CA ASP A 312 -28.71 26.17 21.14
C ASP A 312 -28.47 27.00 22.40
N GLU A 313 -28.13 28.27 22.23
CA GLU A 313 -27.88 29.19 23.35
C GLU A 313 -29.16 29.65 24.04
N ASP A 314 -30.29 29.52 23.33
CA ASP A 314 -31.61 29.93 23.82
C ASP A 314 -32.37 28.76 24.48
N ASP A 315 -31.87 27.50 24.40
CA ASP A 315 -32.48 26.34 25.05
C ASP A 315 -32.22 26.39 26.54
N PRO A 316 -33.29 26.50 27.38
CA PRO A 316 -33.13 26.59 28.84
C PRO A 316 -32.60 25.29 29.46
N LEU A 317 -32.61 24.18 28.76
CA LEU A 317 -32.18 22.86 29.23
C LEU A 317 -32.82 22.46 30.57
N GLU A 318 -34.12 22.70 30.72
CA GLU A 318 -34.87 22.50 31.98
C GLU A 318 -34.70 21.08 32.59
N GLU A 319 -34.54 20.07 31.73
CA GLU A 319 -34.30 18.68 32.18
C GLU A 319 -32.98 18.51 32.93
N LEU A 320 -32.02 19.41 32.71
CA LEU A 320 -30.75 19.41 33.41
C LEU A 320 -30.82 20.02 34.82
N ASP A 321 -31.82 20.84 35.10
CA ASP A 321 -31.95 21.52 36.42
C ASP A 321 -31.94 20.53 37.56
N SER A 322 -32.68 19.44 37.43
CA SER A 322 -32.71 18.37 38.46
C SER A 322 -31.36 17.67 38.62
N ALA A 323 -30.59 17.54 37.55
CA ALA A 323 -29.27 16.90 37.57
C ALA A 323 -28.19 17.85 38.15
N LEU A 324 -28.28 19.13 37.80
CA LEU A 324 -27.45 20.21 38.36
C LEU A 324 -27.69 20.38 39.84
N ASN A 325 -28.96 20.46 40.27
CA ASN A 325 -29.34 20.61 41.67
C ASN A 325 -28.96 19.41 42.55
N ARG A 326 -28.96 18.19 41.97
CA ARG A 326 -28.50 16.96 42.67
C ARG A 326 -26.99 16.76 42.61
N GLY A 327 -26.24 17.62 41.92
CA GLY A 327 -24.79 17.47 41.71
C GLY A 327 -24.39 16.28 40.83
N THR A 328 -25.34 15.72 40.05
CA THR A 328 -25.06 14.61 39.10
C THR A 328 -24.17 15.08 37.95
N ILE A 329 -24.31 16.34 37.54
CA ILE A 329 -23.43 17.04 36.60
C ILE A 329 -23.15 18.44 37.19
N HIS A 330 -21.91 18.92 37.08
CA HIS A 330 -21.58 20.25 37.52
C HIS A 330 -21.75 21.26 36.39
N GLY A 331 -22.29 22.45 36.68
CA GLY A 331 -22.50 23.53 35.69
C GLY A 331 -21.20 23.90 34.93
N GLY A 332 -20.06 23.86 35.64
CA GLY A 332 -18.74 24.07 35.00
C GLY A 332 -18.37 22.99 33.98
N THR A 333 -18.76 21.73 34.23
CA THR A 333 -18.56 20.61 33.26
C THR A 333 -19.45 20.79 32.05
N LEU A 334 -20.74 21.12 32.27
CA LEU A 334 -21.68 21.38 31.19
C LEU A 334 -21.22 22.53 30.30
N GLY A 335 -20.91 23.70 30.86
CA GLY A 335 -20.45 24.87 30.10
C GLY A 335 -19.11 24.63 29.38
N ALA A 336 -18.24 23.75 29.91
CA ALA A 336 -17.02 23.36 29.22
C ALA A 336 -17.33 22.47 28.00
N ILE A 337 -18.26 21.52 28.13
CA ILE A 337 -18.70 20.66 26.99
C ILE A 337 -19.35 21.52 25.93
N GLN A 338 -20.29 22.42 26.26
CA GLN A 338 -20.94 23.33 25.30
C GLN A 338 -19.94 24.17 24.51
N ARG A 339 -18.95 24.77 25.19
CA ARG A 339 -17.89 25.55 24.51
C ARG A 339 -17.06 24.69 23.56
N LYS A 340 -16.72 23.45 23.95
CA LYS A 340 -15.91 22.54 23.14
C LYS A 340 -16.70 22.03 21.93
N LEU A 341 -17.94 21.65 22.12
CA LEU A 341 -18.83 21.24 21.02
C LEU A 341 -19.23 22.41 20.10
N GLY A 342 -19.14 23.66 20.59
CA GLY A 342 -19.40 24.86 19.80
C GLY A 342 -18.61 24.95 18.50
N MET A 343 -17.49 24.23 18.39
CA MET A 343 -16.75 24.11 17.12
C MET A 343 -17.55 23.43 16.01
N PHE A 344 -18.51 22.58 16.32
CA PHE A 344 -19.33 21.86 15.34
C PHE A 344 -20.13 22.83 14.45
N ARG A 345 -20.48 24.03 14.94
CA ARG A 345 -21.12 25.09 14.15
C ARG A 345 -20.28 25.56 12.96
N ARG A 346 -18.96 25.26 12.93
CA ARG A 346 -18.06 25.61 11.83
C ARG A 346 -18.10 24.61 10.67
N PHE A 347 -18.74 23.48 10.89
CA PHE A 347 -18.79 22.39 9.92
C PHE A 347 -20.15 22.40 9.21
N ASP A 348 -20.24 23.00 8.03
CA ASP A 348 -21.48 23.10 7.27
C ASP A 348 -22.08 21.73 6.86
N PHE A 349 -21.29 20.67 6.92
CA PHE A 349 -21.78 19.31 6.71
C PHE A 349 -22.53 18.76 7.93
N LEU A 350 -22.43 19.39 9.11
CA LEU A 350 -23.26 19.11 10.26
C LEU A 350 -24.51 20.00 10.21
N GLN A 351 -25.68 19.40 10.33
CA GLN A 351 -26.97 20.09 10.21
C GLN A 351 -27.92 19.65 11.33
N GLU A 352 -28.88 20.50 11.67
CA GLU A 352 -29.89 20.18 12.69
C GLU A 352 -30.83 19.09 12.22
N ASP A 353 -31.23 19.15 10.94
CA ASP A 353 -32.16 18.19 10.33
C ASP A 353 -31.60 17.73 8.99
N VAL A 354 -31.48 16.41 8.82
CA VAL A 354 -30.99 15.79 7.59
C VAL A 354 -32.01 14.74 7.14
N SER A 355 -32.53 14.92 5.93
CA SER A 355 -33.57 14.06 5.35
C SER A 355 -33.07 12.66 4.97
N GLU A 356 -31.77 12.51 4.74
CA GLU A 356 -31.14 11.26 4.30
C GLU A 356 -30.05 10.79 5.27
N ASP A 357 -29.99 9.51 5.53
CA ASP A 357 -28.89 8.91 6.30
C ASP A 357 -27.68 8.68 5.38
N PRO A 358 -26.59 9.45 5.57
CA PRO A 358 -25.42 9.36 4.71
C PRO A 358 -24.73 8.00 4.80
N VAL A 359 -24.79 7.36 5.95
CA VAL A 359 -24.19 6.02 6.15
C VAL A 359 -24.97 4.97 5.37
N ARG A 360 -26.29 5.05 5.40
CA ARG A 360 -27.14 4.16 4.64
C ARG A 360 -26.89 4.30 3.13
N THR A 361 -26.77 5.54 2.65
CA THR A 361 -26.44 5.79 1.25
C THR A 361 -25.09 5.18 0.87
N ILE A 362 -24.05 5.34 1.70
CA ILE A 362 -22.74 4.72 1.46
C ILE A 362 -22.87 3.19 1.45
N LEU A 363 -23.57 2.60 2.42
CA LEU A 363 -23.78 1.14 2.49
C LEU A 363 -24.49 0.61 1.25
N ASP A 364 -25.51 1.31 0.77
CA ASP A 364 -26.24 0.93 -0.45
C ASP A 364 -25.34 0.87 -1.69
N TYR A 365 -24.32 1.73 -1.77
CA TYR A 365 -23.32 1.68 -2.83
C TYR A 365 -22.32 0.53 -2.64
N LEU A 366 -21.79 0.38 -1.44
CA LEU A 366 -20.85 -0.71 -1.12
C LEU A 366 -21.48 -2.10 -1.31
N ASP A 367 -22.72 -2.29 -0.88
CA ASP A 367 -23.46 -3.57 -1.04
C ASP A 367 -23.71 -3.94 -2.52
N ARG A 368 -23.84 -2.93 -3.40
CA ARG A 368 -23.92 -3.14 -4.86
C ARG A 368 -22.55 -3.41 -5.51
N GLY A 369 -21.46 -3.34 -4.75
CA GLY A 369 -20.10 -3.51 -5.25
C GLY A 369 -19.48 -2.23 -5.80
N THR A 370 -20.08 -1.05 -5.54
CA THR A 370 -19.53 0.25 -5.95
C THR A 370 -18.59 0.77 -4.88
N ASN A 371 -17.38 1.14 -5.28
CA ASN A 371 -16.37 1.71 -4.40
C ASN A 371 -16.70 3.19 -4.15
N VAL A 372 -16.54 3.65 -2.92
CA VAL A 372 -16.89 5.00 -2.50
C VAL A 372 -15.63 5.78 -2.10
N ILE A 373 -15.47 6.95 -2.68
CA ILE A 373 -14.41 7.90 -2.31
C ILE A 373 -15.08 9.13 -1.72
N LEU A 374 -14.78 9.42 -0.44
CA LEU A 374 -15.31 10.58 0.26
C LEU A 374 -14.29 11.71 0.29
N GLU A 375 -14.50 12.73 -0.53
CA GLU A 375 -13.69 13.95 -0.57
C GLU A 375 -14.07 14.90 0.57
N PHE A 376 -13.07 15.38 1.30
CA PHE A 376 -13.26 16.32 2.41
C PHE A 376 -13.34 17.80 1.98
N GLY A 377 -12.94 18.11 0.74
CA GLY A 377 -12.94 19.48 0.26
C GLY A 377 -12.08 20.41 1.13
N ARG A 378 -12.64 21.55 1.58
CA ARG A 378 -11.97 22.48 2.48
C ARG A 378 -11.75 21.95 3.90
N PHE A 379 -12.53 20.93 4.31
CA PHE A 379 -12.44 20.34 5.64
C PHE A 379 -11.27 19.37 5.79
N GLY A 380 -10.59 18.99 4.71
CA GLY A 380 -9.40 18.14 4.76
C GLY A 380 -8.25 18.70 5.61
N ASN A 381 -8.20 20.02 5.82
CA ASN A 381 -7.22 20.65 6.70
C ASN A 381 -7.63 20.64 8.20
N SER A 382 -8.87 20.26 8.53
CA SER A 382 -9.34 20.12 9.92
C SER A 382 -9.22 18.67 10.36
N LEU A 383 -8.33 18.43 11.32
CA LEU A 383 -8.15 17.11 11.92
C LEU A 383 -9.42 16.65 12.63
N GLU A 384 -10.11 17.56 13.30
CA GLU A 384 -11.35 17.29 14.03
C GLU A 384 -12.47 16.86 13.06
N ALA A 385 -12.63 17.55 11.93
CA ALA A 385 -13.60 17.17 10.90
C ALA A 385 -13.25 15.79 10.33
N TYR A 386 -11.95 15.54 10.07
CA TYR A 386 -11.49 14.28 9.51
C TYR A 386 -11.77 13.11 10.46
N ILE A 387 -11.36 13.22 11.74
CA ILE A 387 -11.59 12.16 12.73
C ILE A 387 -13.09 11.98 12.99
N LEU A 388 -13.85 13.06 13.14
CA LEU A 388 -15.30 12.97 13.38
C LEU A 388 -15.99 12.18 12.27
N VAL A 389 -15.83 12.60 11.03
CA VAL A 389 -16.53 12.00 9.88
C VAL A 389 -16.07 10.58 9.63
N ALA A 390 -14.75 10.33 9.64
CA ALA A 390 -14.23 9.00 9.38
C ALA A 390 -14.65 8.01 10.50
N ASN A 391 -14.57 8.40 11.78
CA ASN A 391 -15.00 7.56 12.89
C ASN A 391 -16.54 7.34 12.88
N PHE A 392 -17.32 8.39 12.65
CA PHE A 392 -18.77 8.34 12.56
C PHE A 392 -19.25 7.34 11.49
N ILE A 393 -18.72 7.44 10.28
CA ILE A 393 -19.11 6.57 9.16
C ILE A 393 -18.60 5.14 9.40
N THR A 394 -17.33 4.99 9.75
CA THR A 394 -16.69 3.67 9.90
C THR A 394 -17.33 2.87 11.03
N ARG A 395 -17.65 3.48 12.17
CA ARG A 395 -18.28 2.79 13.30
C ARG A 395 -19.62 2.16 12.90
N ARG A 396 -20.46 2.91 12.18
CA ARG A 396 -21.77 2.43 11.75
C ARG A 396 -21.70 1.37 10.66
N ILE A 397 -20.73 1.52 9.74
CA ILE A 397 -20.44 0.49 8.72
C ILE A 397 -19.95 -0.78 9.39
N HIS A 398 -19.01 -0.66 10.33
CA HIS A 398 -18.52 -1.82 11.09
C HIS A 398 -19.65 -2.56 11.82
N ASP A 399 -20.54 -1.84 12.53
CA ASP A 399 -21.70 -2.42 13.19
C ASP A 399 -22.66 -3.11 12.21
N HIS A 400 -22.80 -2.59 10.99
CA HIS A 400 -23.58 -3.22 9.93
C HIS A 400 -22.93 -4.53 9.46
N TYR A 401 -21.61 -4.53 9.24
CA TYR A 401 -20.86 -5.72 8.83
C TYR A 401 -20.87 -6.81 9.91
N VAL A 402 -20.72 -6.43 11.18
CA VAL A 402 -20.84 -7.35 12.32
C VAL A 402 -22.20 -8.07 12.28
N ARG A 403 -23.29 -7.32 12.20
CA ARG A 403 -24.66 -7.90 12.14
C ARG A 403 -24.85 -8.80 10.92
N ARG A 404 -24.36 -8.41 9.74
CA ARG A 404 -24.49 -9.22 8.52
C ARG A 404 -23.68 -10.50 8.59
N THR A 405 -22.45 -10.44 9.11
CA THR A 405 -21.61 -11.64 9.29
C THR A 405 -22.24 -12.60 10.31
N GLU A 406 -22.77 -12.08 11.42
CA GLU A 406 -23.49 -12.91 12.39
C GLU A 406 -24.77 -13.55 11.80
N ALA A 407 -25.51 -12.82 10.98
CA ALA A 407 -26.68 -13.35 10.28
C ALA A 407 -26.30 -14.45 9.27
N ALA A 408 -25.21 -14.26 8.51
CA ALA A 408 -24.70 -15.26 7.56
C ALA A 408 -24.33 -16.58 8.26
N LEU A 409 -23.70 -16.50 9.44
CA LEU A 409 -23.38 -17.68 10.25
C LEU A 409 -24.63 -18.41 10.76
N GLY A 410 -25.73 -17.68 11.06
CA GLY A 410 -26.96 -18.23 11.61
C GLY A 410 -27.95 -18.75 10.55
N THR A 411 -28.14 -18.03 9.46
CA THR A 411 -29.23 -18.24 8.48
C THR A 411 -28.74 -18.77 7.13
N ARG A 412 -27.44 -18.96 6.90
CA ARG A 412 -26.84 -19.31 5.61
C ARG A 412 -27.05 -18.24 4.52
N GLU A 413 -27.26 -17.00 4.92
CA GLU A 413 -27.15 -15.85 4.01
C GLU A 413 -25.72 -15.70 3.48
N GLU A 414 -25.55 -15.01 2.37
CA GLU A 414 -24.22 -14.72 1.84
C GLU A 414 -23.47 -13.77 2.79
N GLU A 415 -22.23 -14.09 3.05
CA GLU A 415 -21.34 -13.19 3.79
C GLU A 415 -21.18 -11.85 3.05
N PRO A 416 -21.04 -10.74 3.78
CA PRO A 416 -20.79 -9.45 3.15
C PRO A 416 -19.45 -9.50 2.39
N ARG A 417 -19.39 -8.81 1.26
CA ARG A 417 -18.14 -8.66 0.50
C ARG A 417 -17.06 -8.05 1.39
N PRO A 418 -15.77 -8.46 1.22
CA PRO A 418 -14.68 -7.80 1.91
C PRO A 418 -14.69 -6.29 1.67
N LEU A 419 -14.54 -5.50 2.73
CA LEU A 419 -14.48 -4.05 2.70
C LEU A 419 -13.08 -3.59 3.14
N VAL A 420 -12.47 -2.77 2.31
CA VAL A 420 -11.22 -2.09 2.62
C VAL A 420 -11.50 -0.62 2.90
N ILE A 421 -11.18 -0.16 4.10
CA ILE A 421 -11.30 1.24 4.49
C ILE A 421 -9.93 1.89 4.43
N THR A 422 -9.78 2.86 3.54
CA THR A 422 -8.52 3.59 3.34
C THR A 422 -8.51 4.86 4.15
N ILE A 423 -7.46 5.05 4.95
CA ILE A 423 -7.18 6.28 5.71
C ILE A 423 -5.78 6.79 5.42
N GLU A 424 -5.69 8.09 5.16
CA GLU A 424 -4.42 8.80 5.03
C GLU A 424 -3.99 9.39 6.37
N GLU A 425 -2.69 9.65 6.53
CA GLU A 425 -2.11 10.18 7.77
C GLU A 425 -2.56 9.36 8.99
N ALA A 426 -2.45 8.03 8.85
CA ALA A 426 -3.01 7.07 9.80
C ALA A 426 -2.52 7.27 11.25
N HIS A 427 -1.33 7.83 11.46
CA HIS A 427 -0.84 8.21 12.78
C HIS A 427 -1.80 9.17 13.53
N LYS A 428 -2.65 9.94 12.80
CA LYS A 428 -3.65 10.82 13.42
C LYS A 428 -4.82 10.05 14.06
N PHE A 429 -5.10 8.84 13.62
CA PHE A 429 -6.18 7.97 14.13
C PHE A 429 -5.66 6.85 15.02
N LEU A 430 -4.45 6.41 14.76
CA LEU A 430 -3.83 5.21 15.32
C LEU A 430 -2.68 5.57 16.27
N ASP A 431 -2.54 6.84 16.65
CA ASP A 431 -1.68 7.24 17.77
C ASP A 431 -2.10 6.49 19.04
N PRO A 432 -1.18 6.05 19.91
CA PRO A 432 -1.49 5.29 21.12
C PRO A 432 -2.56 5.93 22.03
N THR A 433 -2.70 7.26 22.01
CA THR A 433 -3.69 7.98 22.82
C THR A 433 -5.06 8.04 22.17
N ILE A 434 -5.13 8.02 20.85
CA ILE A 434 -6.37 8.17 20.04
C ILE A 434 -6.94 6.80 19.65
N ALA A 435 -6.10 5.85 19.30
CA ALA A 435 -6.50 4.53 18.77
C ALA A 435 -7.48 3.77 19.67
N ARG A 436 -7.41 3.97 20.98
CA ARG A 436 -8.32 3.36 21.96
C ARG A 436 -9.73 3.96 21.97
N HIS A 437 -9.89 5.17 21.45
CA HIS A 437 -11.14 5.93 21.42
C HIS A 437 -11.80 5.95 20.04
N THR A 438 -11.16 5.37 19.03
CA THR A 438 -11.69 5.28 17.67
C THR A 438 -11.94 3.85 17.25
N ILE A 439 -12.90 3.67 16.31
CA ILE A 439 -13.20 2.35 15.73
C ILE A 439 -12.01 1.75 14.97
N PHE A 440 -11.11 2.59 14.47
CA PHE A 440 -9.94 2.14 13.68
C PHE A 440 -8.99 1.26 14.49
N GLY A 441 -8.77 1.58 15.76
CA GLY A 441 -8.00 0.72 16.66
C GLY A 441 -8.65 -0.65 16.86
N THR A 442 -9.98 -0.70 16.94
CA THR A 442 -10.74 -1.95 17.05
C THR A 442 -10.63 -2.78 15.77
N ILE A 443 -10.90 -2.19 14.59
CA ILE A 443 -10.80 -2.88 13.30
C ILE A 443 -9.39 -3.43 13.09
N ALA A 444 -8.34 -2.65 13.39
CA ALA A 444 -6.97 -3.11 13.25
C ALA A 444 -6.65 -4.36 14.09
N ARG A 445 -7.25 -4.50 15.27
CA ARG A 445 -7.06 -5.65 16.18
C ARG A 445 -7.96 -6.85 15.87
N GLU A 446 -9.21 -6.60 15.46
CA GLU A 446 -10.22 -7.66 15.25
C GLU A 446 -9.99 -8.46 13.98
N LEU A 447 -9.23 -7.95 13.01
CA LEU A 447 -8.88 -8.59 11.73
C LEU A 447 -10.03 -9.45 11.15
N ARG A 448 -9.97 -9.93 9.96
CA ARG A 448 -10.79 -10.91 9.25
C ARG A 448 -12.21 -11.26 9.77
N LYS A 449 -12.48 -11.08 11.06
CA LYS A 449 -13.70 -11.63 11.70
C LYS A 449 -14.99 -11.13 11.05
N TYR A 450 -14.97 -9.88 10.54
CA TYR A 450 -16.16 -9.23 10.00
C TYR A 450 -15.99 -8.72 8.57
N ASN A 451 -14.97 -9.21 7.84
CA ASN A 451 -14.67 -8.82 6.47
C ASN A 451 -14.42 -7.29 6.30
N VAL A 452 -13.94 -6.61 7.33
CA VAL A 452 -13.55 -5.19 7.28
C VAL A 452 -12.08 -5.08 7.64
N THR A 453 -11.27 -4.49 6.74
CA THR A 453 -9.84 -4.27 6.94
C THR A 453 -9.46 -2.83 6.65
N LEU A 454 -8.31 -2.41 7.18
CA LEU A 454 -7.76 -1.08 6.94
C LEU A 454 -6.67 -1.12 5.86
N PHE A 455 -6.69 -0.13 5.01
CA PHE A 455 -5.57 0.21 4.13
C PHE A 455 -5.03 1.58 4.55
N ILE A 456 -3.92 1.57 5.28
CA ILE A 456 -3.36 2.78 5.87
C ILE A 456 -2.26 3.37 4.99
N VAL A 457 -2.25 4.69 4.85
CA VAL A 457 -1.21 5.43 4.13
C VAL A 457 -0.57 6.41 5.10
N ASP A 458 0.74 6.26 5.34
CA ASP A 458 1.40 7.07 6.35
C ASP A 458 2.84 7.43 5.99
N GLN A 459 3.30 8.55 6.50
CA GLN A 459 4.68 9.00 6.39
C GLN A 459 5.47 8.83 7.69
N ARG A 460 4.80 8.56 8.81
CA ARG A 460 5.38 8.43 10.15
C ARG A 460 4.88 7.17 10.86
N PRO A 461 5.25 5.97 10.38
CA PRO A 461 4.78 4.72 10.97
C PRO A 461 5.15 4.57 12.45
N SER A 462 6.17 5.27 12.95
CA SER A 462 6.52 5.32 14.38
C SER A 462 5.47 6.04 15.25
N GLY A 463 4.62 6.88 14.65
CA GLY A 463 3.50 7.53 15.33
C GLY A 463 2.27 6.63 15.50
N ILE A 464 2.26 5.45 14.88
CA ILE A 464 1.16 4.50 15.00
C ILE A 464 1.38 3.60 16.23
N ASP A 465 0.30 3.29 16.95
CA ASP A 465 0.32 2.36 18.07
C ASP A 465 1.03 1.05 17.70
N GLN A 466 1.95 0.61 18.56
CA GLN A 466 2.82 -0.54 18.26
C GLN A 466 2.02 -1.84 18.13
N GLU A 467 0.96 -2.02 18.90
CA GLU A 467 0.08 -3.18 18.80
C GLU A 467 -0.61 -3.19 17.43
N VAL A 468 -1.16 -2.03 17.01
CA VAL A 468 -1.76 -1.87 15.68
C VAL A 468 -0.75 -2.13 14.58
N MET A 469 0.45 -1.56 14.64
CA MET A 469 1.51 -1.80 13.65
C MET A 469 1.86 -3.28 13.53
N SER A 470 1.86 -4.02 14.65
CA SER A 470 2.13 -5.47 14.62
C SER A 470 1.07 -6.29 13.89
N GLN A 471 -0.16 -5.77 13.80
CA GLN A 471 -1.29 -6.41 13.12
C GLN A 471 -1.37 -6.07 11.63
N ILE A 472 -0.60 -5.10 11.13
CA ILE A 472 -0.55 -4.79 9.70
C ILE A 472 0.11 -5.96 8.96
N GLY A 473 -0.70 -6.71 8.22
CA GLY A 473 -0.30 -7.96 7.59
C GLY A 473 0.62 -7.78 6.39
N THR A 474 0.38 -6.74 5.57
CA THR A 474 1.22 -6.41 4.41
C THR A 474 1.69 -4.97 4.50
N ARG A 475 2.97 -4.76 4.29
CA ARG A 475 3.60 -3.44 4.34
C ARG A 475 4.33 -3.17 3.03
N VAL A 476 3.94 -2.12 2.35
CA VAL A 476 4.58 -1.62 1.14
C VAL A 476 5.32 -0.34 1.54
N THR A 477 6.63 -0.39 1.59
CA THR A 477 7.44 0.68 2.19
C THR A 477 8.38 1.28 1.15
N CYS A 478 8.13 2.53 0.81
CA CYS A 478 9.06 3.39 0.08
C CYS A 478 10.18 3.86 1.03
N LEU A 479 11.12 4.66 0.51
CA LEU A 479 12.24 5.18 1.31
C LEU A 479 11.75 5.83 2.62
N LEU A 480 12.35 5.40 3.72
CA LEU A 480 12.31 6.02 5.04
C LEU A 480 13.73 6.34 5.48
N ASP A 481 13.93 7.49 6.12
CA ASP A 481 15.23 7.96 6.62
C ASP A 481 15.27 8.08 8.16
N ASP A 482 14.13 8.11 8.83
CA ASP A 482 14.07 8.08 10.29
C ASP A 482 14.17 6.64 10.81
N GLU A 483 15.09 6.40 11.75
CA GLU A 483 15.33 5.06 12.28
C GLU A 483 14.16 4.53 13.13
N ALA A 484 13.38 5.42 13.77
CA ALA A 484 12.20 5.00 14.52
C ALA A 484 11.10 4.51 13.56
N ASP A 485 10.92 5.20 12.42
CA ASP A 485 9.99 4.80 11.37
C ASP A 485 10.40 3.48 10.72
N ILE A 486 11.69 3.31 10.42
CA ILE A 486 12.24 2.06 9.91
C ILE A 486 11.97 0.91 10.89
N ARG A 487 12.26 1.11 12.20
CA ARG A 487 11.98 0.11 13.23
C ARG A 487 10.50 -0.25 13.34
N ALA A 488 9.62 0.74 13.25
CA ALA A 488 8.18 0.52 13.31
C ALA A 488 7.68 -0.37 12.17
N VAL A 489 8.17 -0.17 10.94
CA VAL A 489 7.81 -0.99 9.76
C VAL A 489 8.24 -2.45 9.94
N PHE A 490 9.30 -2.74 10.68
CA PHE A 490 9.76 -4.10 10.94
C PHE A 490 9.22 -4.70 12.26
N SER A 491 8.33 -4.00 12.96
CA SER A 491 7.71 -4.52 14.19
C SER A 491 6.96 -5.82 13.90
N GLY A 492 7.23 -6.87 14.69
CA GLY A 492 6.60 -8.20 14.54
C GLY A 492 7.08 -9.04 13.35
N ILE A 493 8.16 -8.64 12.65
CA ILE A 493 8.71 -9.37 11.50
C ILE A 493 10.00 -10.05 11.87
N SER A 494 10.07 -11.37 11.62
CA SER A 494 11.31 -12.15 11.81
C SER A 494 12.32 -11.81 10.70
N GLY A 495 13.62 -11.71 11.04
CA GLY A 495 14.68 -11.40 10.07
C GLY A 495 14.74 -9.92 9.64
N GLY A 496 14.04 -9.03 10.34
CA GLY A 496 13.96 -7.60 9.98
C GLY A 496 15.29 -6.85 10.03
N ALA A 497 16.32 -7.34 10.74
CA ALA A 497 17.60 -6.64 10.84
C ALA A 497 18.28 -6.46 9.46
N THR A 498 18.36 -7.52 8.69
CA THR A 498 18.98 -7.55 7.36
C THR A 498 18.19 -6.72 6.35
N LEU A 499 16.85 -6.78 6.42
CA LEU A 499 15.97 -6.02 5.51
C LEU A 499 15.95 -4.51 5.80
N ARG A 500 16.35 -4.07 7.02
CA ARG A 500 16.49 -2.64 7.33
C ARG A 500 17.56 -1.98 6.47
N GLU A 501 18.69 -2.67 6.25
CA GLU A 501 19.76 -2.15 5.39
C GLU A 501 19.29 -2.01 3.94
N VAL A 502 18.48 -2.96 3.47
CA VAL A 502 17.86 -2.88 2.15
C VAL A 502 16.94 -1.67 2.06
N LEU A 503 16.05 -1.47 3.04
CA LEU A 503 15.13 -0.34 3.04
C LEU A 503 15.85 1.02 3.08
N ALA A 504 16.92 1.13 3.87
CA ALA A 504 17.71 2.36 3.99
C ALA A 504 18.46 2.75 2.70
N ARG A 505 18.65 1.80 1.78
CA ARG A 505 19.35 1.99 0.50
C ARG A 505 18.40 2.17 -0.70
N LEU A 506 17.08 2.18 -0.50
CA LEU A 506 16.13 2.43 -1.58
C LEU A 506 16.33 3.82 -2.18
N ASP A 507 16.09 3.93 -3.48
CA ASP A 507 16.05 5.22 -4.15
C ASP A 507 14.80 6.02 -3.73
N THR A 508 14.88 7.33 -3.81
CA THR A 508 13.78 8.24 -3.49
C THR A 508 12.57 8.07 -4.41
N ARG A 509 12.76 7.47 -5.59
CA ARG A 509 11.71 7.37 -6.61
C ARG A 509 11.43 5.94 -7.02
N GLN A 510 10.13 5.61 -7.01
CA GLN A 510 9.59 4.39 -7.61
C GLN A 510 10.23 3.08 -7.09
N GLN A 511 10.78 3.08 -5.90
CA GLN A 511 11.24 1.85 -5.26
C GLN A 511 10.46 1.61 -3.97
N ALA A 512 10.09 0.36 -3.75
CA ALA A 512 9.40 -0.06 -2.54
C ALA A 512 9.86 -1.45 -2.10
N LEU A 513 10.00 -1.63 -0.80
CA LEU A 513 10.10 -2.94 -0.16
C LEU A 513 8.69 -3.40 0.20
N ILE A 514 8.28 -4.54 -0.32
CA ILE A 514 7.01 -5.20 0.01
C ILE A 514 7.30 -6.40 0.89
N LEU A 515 6.59 -6.51 1.99
CA LEU A 515 6.74 -7.60 2.92
C LEU A 515 5.41 -7.92 3.60
N GLY A 516 5.23 -9.15 4.01
CA GLY A 516 4.06 -9.59 4.75
C GLY A 516 3.20 -10.61 3.99
N HIS A 517 1.88 -10.58 4.28
CA HIS A 517 0.98 -11.66 3.92
C HIS A 517 0.70 -11.80 2.41
N ALA A 518 0.67 -10.68 1.69
CA ALA A 518 0.37 -10.66 0.26
C ALA A 518 1.54 -11.06 -0.65
N VAL A 519 2.71 -11.32 -0.08
CA VAL A 519 3.88 -11.81 -0.81
C VAL A 519 4.49 -13.02 -0.11
N PRO A 520 4.97 -14.02 -0.85
CA PRO A 520 5.54 -15.22 -0.25
C PRO A 520 6.89 -14.97 0.45
N MET A 521 7.59 -13.90 0.05
CA MET A 521 8.85 -13.44 0.65
C MET A 521 9.01 -11.93 0.45
N PRO A 522 9.81 -11.24 1.26
CA PRO A 522 10.13 -9.83 1.04
C PRO A 522 10.65 -9.58 -0.38
N VAL A 523 10.15 -8.52 -1.02
CA VAL A 523 10.55 -8.14 -2.38
C VAL A 523 10.81 -6.66 -2.47
N VAL A 524 11.94 -6.29 -3.09
CA VAL A 524 12.21 -4.91 -3.50
C VAL A 524 11.82 -4.77 -4.97
N VAL A 525 10.95 -3.82 -5.24
CA VAL A 525 10.45 -3.57 -6.59
C VAL A 525 10.71 -2.14 -7.02
N ARG A 526 11.01 -1.96 -8.30
CA ARG A 526 10.76 -0.71 -9.00
C ARG A 526 9.27 -0.71 -9.32
N THR A 527 8.50 0.15 -8.66
CA THR A 527 7.06 0.18 -8.81
C THR A 527 6.66 0.62 -10.21
N ARG A 528 5.60 0.04 -10.73
CA ARG A 528 4.97 0.45 -11.97
C ARG A 528 4.59 1.93 -11.90
N THR A 529 4.71 2.64 -13.01
CA THR A 529 4.39 4.08 -13.04
C THR A 529 2.90 4.29 -13.27
N TYR A 530 2.23 4.88 -12.29
CA TYR A 530 0.82 5.26 -12.40
C TYR A 530 0.65 6.36 -13.46
N GLY A 531 -0.36 6.22 -14.32
CA GLY A 531 -0.71 7.25 -15.28
C GLY A 531 0.01 7.17 -16.62
N THR A 532 0.81 6.13 -16.86
CA THR A 532 1.38 5.85 -18.19
C THR A 532 0.36 5.18 -19.10
N PRO A 533 0.54 5.26 -20.44
CA PRO A 533 -0.33 4.57 -21.38
C PRO A 533 -0.42 3.07 -21.11
N GLU A 534 0.70 2.41 -20.77
CA GLU A 534 0.77 0.99 -20.43
C GLU A 534 -0.05 0.67 -19.18
N PHE A 535 0.01 1.55 -18.16
CA PHE A 535 -0.82 1.41 -16.97
C PHE A 535 -2.31 1.54 -17.32
N TYR A 536 -2.68 2.54 -18.12
CA TYR A 536 -4.07 2.73 -18.53
C TYR A 536 -4.59 1.58 -19.38
N ALA A 537 -3.78 1.07 -20.30
CA ALA A 537 -4.13 -0.11 -21.10
C ALA A 537 -4.39 -1.34 -20.23
N ALA A 538 -3.54 -1.57 -19.21
CA ALA A 538 -3.75 -2.66 -18.26
C ALA A 538 -5.01 -2.48 -17.40
N MET A 539 -5.48 -1.23 -17.19
CA MET A 539 -6.78 -0.94 -16.56
C MET A 539 -7.97 -1.03 -17.53
N GLY A 540 -7.76 -1.50 -18.76
CA GLY A 540 -8.83 -1.62 -19.76
C GLY A 540 -9.18 -0.31 -20.48
N ILE A 541 -8.36 0.75 -20.32
CA ILE A 541 -8.58 2.03 -20.97
C ILE A 541 -7.81 2.05 -22.29
N SER A 542 -8.53 1.92 -23.41
CA SER A 542 -7.95 2.02 -24.75
C SER A 542 -7.96 3.47 -25.24
N GLY A 543 -6.98 3.82 -26.10
CA GLY A 543 -6.93 5.13 -26.79
C GLY A 543 -6.27 6.28 -26.01
N VAL A 544 -5.45 5.98 -25.01
CA VAL A 544 -4.59 7.00 -24.37
C VAL A 544 -3.28 7.05 -25.13
N GLU A 545 -3.10 8.11 -25.92
CA GLU A 545 -1.84 8.34 -26.65
C GLU A 545 -0.69 8.59 -25.64
N SER A 546 0.46 8.01 -25.88
CA SER A 546 1.67 8.29 -25.10
C SER A 546 2.11 9.74 -25.27
N PRO A 547 2.84 10.36 -24.33
CA PRO A 547 3.43 11.68 -24.52
C PRO A 547 4.31 11.77 -25.78
N ALA A 548 4.96 10.67 -26.18
CA ALA A 548 5.75 10.57 -27.38
C ALA A 548 4.87 10.59 -28.64
N GLU A 549 3.73 9.91 -28.64
CA GLU A 549 2.75 9.92 -29.74
C GLU A 549 2.06 11.27 -29.88
N VAL A 550 1.69 11.90 -28.76
CA VAL A 550 1.13 13.27 -28.75
C VAL A 550 2.15 14.27 -29.29
N LEU A 551 3.43 14.16 -28.90
CA LEU A 551 4.51 14.98 -29.43
C LEU A 551 4.79 14.69 -30.91
N ALA A 552 4.75 13.42 -31.33
CA ALA A 552 4.91 13.03 -32.74
C ALA A 552 3.77 13.59 -33.59
N ARG A 553 2.52 13.45 -33.13
CA ARG A 553 1.34 14.01 -33.78
C ARG A 553 1.38 15.54 -33.83
N GLY A 554 1.76 16.19 -32.72
CA GLY A 554 1.97 17.65 -32.69
C GLY A 554 3.06 18.10 -33.67
N ARG A 555 4.15 17.35 -33.84
CA ARG A 555 5.20 17.62 -34.82
C ARG A 555 4.73 17.37 -36.26
N SER A 556 3.91 16.35 -36.51
CA SER A 556 3.28 16.07 -37.78
C SER A 556 2.34 17.19 -38.20
N LEU A 557 1.46 17.62 -37.27
CA LEU A 557 0.56 18.77 -37.50
C LEU A 557 1.33 20.07 -37.77
N LEU A 558 2.43 20.31 -37.07
CA LEU A 558 3.28 21.48 -37.30
C LEU A 558 4.08 21.41 -38.61
N ARG A 559 4.33 20.21 -39.16
CA ARG A 559 5.01 20.00 -40.44
C ARG A 559 4.08 20.02 -41.63
N GLY A 560 2.76 20.01 -41.44
CA GLY A 560 1.78 20.02 -42.50
C GLY A 560 1.65 18.67 -43.24
N ASP A 561 2.04 17.56 -42.59
CA ASP A 561 2.00 16.21 -43.19
C ASP A 561 0.60 15.57 -43.10
N GLU A 562 -0.46 16.34 -43.02
CA GLU A 562 -1.83 15.83 -43.21
C GLU A 562 -2.14 15.78 -44.72
N GLU A 563 -1.69 14.71 -45.37
CA GLU A 563 -2.29 14.26 -46.64
C GLU A 563 -3.53 13.42 -46.33
N ASP A 564 -4.67 13.96 -46.75
CA ASP A 564 -5.90 13.27 -47.18
C ASP A 564 -6.34 11.98 -46.42
N ALA A 565 -7.08 12.16 -45.36
CA ALA A 565 -8.07 11.18 -44.93
C ALA A 565 -9.49 11.69 -45.22
N THR A 566 -9.76 12.12 -46.46
CA THR A 566 -11.12 12.25 -46.98
C THR A 566 -11.21 11.42 -48.24
N GLY A 567 -11.57 10.17 -48.09
CA GLY A 567 -11.85 9.22 -49.15
C GLY A 567 -12.99 8.31 -48.74
N ILE A 568 -14.21 8.79 -49.00
CA ILE A 568 -15.51 8.07 -49.15
C ILE A 568 -15.97 7.27 -47.95
#